data_512ffa241fe3c53aba085f424093edc3
#
_entry.id   512ffa241fe3c53aba085f424093edc3
#
_cell.length_a   1.000
_cell.length_b   1.000
_cell.length_c   1.000
_cell.angle_alpha   90.00
_cell.angle_beta   90.00
_cell.angle_gamma   90.00
#
_symmetry.space_group_name_H-M   'P 1'
#
loop_
_entity.id
_entity.type
_entity.pdbx_description
1 polymer ?
#
loop_
_entity_poly.entity_id
_entity_poly.type
_entity_poly.pdbx_seq_one_letter_code
_entity_poly.pdbx_strand_id
1 'polypeptide(L)'
;EGRCEWMELGAVPLLLDGAHNEASALALRQYLDQCLAKTPSADITWIMGFSCGKEVHAMLQALLCPRKGLYHRVSLVPFSMPVEGMPWVKAMLPEECTSAVRSMNVECVTHDSLRDALTWASLHDQRPHIVVICGSLYLIGDYYRQLSF
;
A
#
# COMPACT_ATOMS: atom_id res chain seq x y z
N GLU A 1 -13.15 -9.99 -3.90
CA GLU A 1 -12.29 -10.11 -2.71
C GLU A 1 -10.89 -9.65 -3.03
N GLY A 2 -10.31 -8.79 -2.17
CA GLY A 2 -8.98 -8.24 -2.37
C GLY A 2 -8.88 -7.20 -3.47
N ARG A 3 -10.00 -6.66 -3.96
CA ARG A 3 -10.02 -5.61 -4.98
C ARG A 3 -10.92 -4.46 -4.53
N CYS A 4 -10.29 -3.31 -4.26
CA CYS A 4 -10.97 -2.07 -3.88
C CYS A 4 -11.99 -2.26 -2.76
N GLU A 5 -11.61 -2.97 -1.71
CA GLU A 5 -12.48 -3.17 -0.56
C GLU A 5 -12.23 -2.11 0.49
N TRP A 6 -13.29 -1.37 0.85
CA TRP A 6 -13.21 -0.33 1.89
C TRP A 6 -13.46 -0.90 3.27
N MET A 7 -12.58 -0.53 4.19
CA MET A 7 -12.65 -0.86 5.61
C MET A 7 -12.46 0.43 6.41
N GLU A 8 -12.36 0.30 7.73
CA GLU A 8 -12.06 1.43 8.60
C GLU A 8 -10.87 1.11 9.50
N LEU A 9 -9.97 2.07 9.62
CA LEU A 9 -8.85 2.03 10.55
C LEU A 9 -9.10 3.15 11.56
N GLY A 10 -9.81 2.82 12.66
CA GLY A 10 -10.35 3.85 13.52
C GLY A 10 -11.31 4.74 12.74
N ALA A 11 -11.05 6.04 12.69
CA ALA A 11 -11.86 6.99 11.92
C ALA A 11 -11.35 7.19 10.49
N VAL A 12 -10.31 6.46 10.08
CA VAL A 12 -9.64 6.66 8.78
C VAL A 12 -10.12 5.62 7.78
N PRO A 13 -10.55 6.03 6.57
CA PRO A 13 -10.88 5.07 5.53
C PRO A 13 -9.65 4.25 5.12
N LEU A 14 -9.82 2.95 5.02
CA LEU A 14 -8.78 2.01 4.64
C LEU A 14 -9.24 1.26 3.41
N LEU A 15 -8.44 1.31 2.35
CA LEU A 15 -8.71 0.59 1.11
C LEU A 15 -7.76 -0.59 0.99
N LEU A 16 -8.33 -1.76 0.72
CA LEU A 16 -7.57 -2.98 0.47
C LEU A 16 -7.64 -3.30 -1.01
N ASP A 17 -6.49 -3.45 -1.66
CA ASP A 17 -6.44 -3.87 -3.05
C ASP A 17 -5.21 -4.72 -3.31
N GLY A 18 -5.43 -5.89 -3.90
CA GLY A 18 -4.36 -6.84 -4.22
C GLY A 18 -3.57 -6.53 -5.48
N ALA A 19 -3.52 -5.26 -5.91
CA ALA A 19 -2.72 -4.86 -7.07
C ALA A 19 -1.30 -5.43 -6.98
N HIS A 20 -0.86 -6.13 -8.04
CA HIS A 20 0.40 -6.89 -8.01
C HIS A 20 1.15 -6.87 -9.34
N ASN A 21 0.71 -6.04 -10.29
CA ASN A 21 1.41 -5.79 -11.54
C ASN A 21 1.11 -4.36 -12.00
N GLU A 22 1.74 -3.92 -13.08
CA GLU A 22 1.57 -2.55 -13.55
C GLU A 22 0.12 -2.24 -13.92
N ALA A 23 -0.55 -3.14 -14.63
CA ALA A 23 -1.93 -2.91 -15.06
C ALA A 23 -2.88 -2.74 -13.88
N SER A 24 -2.77 -3.61 -12.87
CA SER A 24 -3.61 -3.51 -11.66
C SER A 24 -3.25 -2.29 -10.82
N ALA A 25 -1.98 -1.88 -10.81
CA ALA A 25 -1.55 -0.66 -10.13
C ALA A 25 -2.15 0.58 -10.79
N LEU A 26 -2.14 0.65 -12.13
CA LEU A 26 -2.77 1.74 -12.86
C LEU A 26 -4.27 1.81 -12.59
N ALA A 27 -4.95 0.67 -12.58
CA ALA A 27 -6.39 0.62 -12.30
C ALA A 27 -6.69 1.12 -10.88
N LEU A 28 -5.88 0.70 -9.90
CA LEU A 28 -6.03 1.16 -8.51
C LEU A 28 -5.85 2.68 -8.42
N ARG A 29 -4.80 3.21 -9.05
CA ARG A 29 -4.55 4.65 -9.01
C ARG A 29 -5.67 5.45 -9.68
N GLN A 30 -6.21 4.98 -10.79
CA GLN A 30 -7.34 5.62 -11.45
C GLN A 30 -8.57 5.65 -10.55
N TYR A 31 -8.84 4.56 -9.86
CA TYR A 31 -9.94 4.48 -8.90
C TYR A 31 -9.76 5.49 -7.77
N LEU A 32 -8.55 5.58 -7.20
CA LEU A 32 -8.24 6.54 -6.14
C LEU A 32 -8.39 7.98 -6.62
N ASP A 33 -7.94 8.29 -7.82
CA ASP A 33 -8.10 9.62 -8.40
C ASP A 33 -9.57 10.00 -8.52
N GLN A 34 -10.43 9.05 -8.89
CA GLN A 34 -11.87 9.28 -8.94
C GLN A 34 -12.45 9.54 -7.55
N CYS A 35 -12.03 8.76 -6.56
CA CYS A 35 -12.48 8.95 -5.18
C CYS A 35 -12.09 10.32 -4.62
N LEU A 36 -10.95 10.87 -5.04
CA LEU A 36 -10.40 12.11 -4.52
C LEU A 36 -10.63 13.31 -5.45
N ALA A 37 -11.40 13.14 -6.54
CA ALA A 37 -11.57 14.16 -7.56
C ALA A 37 -12.11 15.49 -7.02
N LYS A 38 -12.93 15.44 -5.96
CA LYS A 38 -13.53 16.63 -5.34
C LYS A 38 -12.77 17.12 -4.11
N THR A 39 -11.63 16.50 -3.81
CA THR A 39 -10.82 16.87 -2.66
C THR A 39 -9.60 17.65 -3.16
N PRO A 40 -9.53 18.96 -2.92
CA PRO A 40 -8.46 19.79 -3.50
C PRO A 40 -7.08 19.47 -2.94
N SER A 41 -7.01 18.93 -1.73
CA SER A 41 -5.75 18.56 -1.10
C SER A 41 -6.01 17.35 -0.20
N ALA A 42 -5.26 16.28 -0.41
CA ALA A 42 -5.41 15.05 0.36
C ALA A 42 -4.07 14.32 0.45
N ASP A 43 -3.95 13.44 1.46
CA ASP A 43 -2.81 12.55 1.61
C ASP A 43 -3.27 11.11 1.37
N ILE A 44 -2.42 10.35 0.70
CA ILE A 44 -2.56 8.89 0.67
C ILE A 44 -1.40 8.31 1.47
N THR A 45 -1.73 7.51 2.47
CA THR A 45 -0.76 6.73 3.22
C THR A 45 -0.81 5.30 2.69
N TRP A 46 0.29 4.89 2.07
CA TRP A 46 0.38 3.57 1.46
C TRP A 46 1.08 2.60 2.39
N ILE A 47 0.57 1.38 2.46
CA ILE A 47 1.27 0.25 3.06
C ILE A 47 1.43 -0.77 1.94
N MET A 48 2.66 -1.03 1.53
CA MET A 48 2.96 -1.86 0.36
C MET A 48 3.86 -3.02 0.74
N GLY A 49 3.53 -4.20 0.20
CA GLY A 49 4.38 -5.38 0.32
C GLY A 49 4.33 -6.16 -0.98
N PHE A 50 5.51 -6.51 -1.50
CA PHE A 50 5.64 -7.11 -2.81
C PHE A 50 6.25 -8.50 -2.71
N SER A 51 5.87 -9.39 -3.63
CA SER A 51 6.58 -10.66 -3.78
C SER A 51 7.79 -10.47 -4.67
N CYS A 52 8.84 -11.28 -4.42
CA CYS A 52 10.05 -11.29 -5.26
C CYS A 52 9.69 -11.62 -6.71
N GLY A 53 10.41 -11.02 -7.64
CA GLY A 53 10.23 -11.26 -9.08
C GLY A 53 9.16 -10.40 -9.73
N LYS A 54 8.56 -9.46 -9.01
CA LYS A 54 7.58 -8.54 -9.58
C LYS A 54 8.24 -7.27 -10.11
N GLU A 55 7.58 -6.62 -11.06
CA GLU A 55 8.02 -5.35 -11.64
C GLU A 55 7.67 -4.19 -10.72
N VAL A 56 8.33 -4.13 -9.56
CA VAL A 56 7.98 -3.19 -8.50
C VAL A 56 8.15 -1.75 -8.95
N HIS A 57 9.21 -1.46 -9.73
CA HIS A 57 9.46 -0.09 -10.17
C HIS A 57 8.30 0.47 -11.02
N ALA A 58 7.81 -0.33 -11.98
CA ALA A 58 6.68 0.08 -12.81
C ALA A 58 5.41 0.26 -11.98
N MET A 59 5.18 -0.61 -11.00
CA MET A 59 4.04 -0.48 -10.10
C MET A 59 4.13 0.81 -9.28
N LEU A 60 5.29 1.10 -8.71
CA LEU A 60 5.50 2.31 -7.91
C LEU A 60 5.29 3.57 -8.75
N GLN A 61 5.77 3.59 -9.98
CA GLN A 61 5.56 4.73 -10.88
C GLN A 61 4.07 4.96 -11.14
N ALA A 62 3.30 3.88 -11.32
CA ALA A 62 1.86 3.99 -11.54
C ALA A 62 1.13 4.50 -10.29
N LEU A 63 1.46 3.94 -9.11
CA LEU A 63 0.77 4.25 -7.87
C LEU A 63 1.12 5.64 -7.34
N LEU A 64 2.37 6.05 -7.45
CA LEU A 64 2.90 7.28 -6.85
C LEU A 64 3.04 8.42 -7.84
N CYS A 65 2.45 8.31 -9.03
CA CYS A 65 2.49 9.36 -10.04
C CYS A 65 2.05 10.70 -9.44
N PRO A 66 2.87 11.76 -9.57
CA PRO A 66 2.55 13.05 -8.96
C PRO A 66 1.26 13.66 -9.48
N ARG A 67 0.50 14.27 -8.59
CA ARG A 67 -0.68 15.08 -8.92
C ARG A 67 -0.72 16.26 -7.96
N LYS A 68 -1.03 17.44 -8.48
CA LYS A 68 -1.12 18.66 -7.66
C LYS A 68 -2.15 18.48 -6.55
N GLY A 69 -1.75 18.78 -5.32
CA GLY A 69 -2.62 18.67 -4.16
C GLY A 69 -2.68 17.25 -3.56
N LEU A 70 -2.06 16.28 -4.19
CA LEU A 70 -2.02 14.91 -3.68
C LEU A 70 -0.62 14.62 -3.12
N TYR A 71 -0.58 14.20 -1.86
CA TYR A 71 0.67 13.92 -1.15
C TYR A 71 0.70 12.46 -0.74
N HIS A 72 1.86 11.84 -0.91
CA HIS A 72 2.05 10.42 -0.65
C HIS A 72 3.04 10.22 0.48
N ARG A 73 2.81 9.22 1.29
CA ARG A 73 3.82 8.61 2.15
C ARG A 73 3.64 7.09 2.12
N VAL A 74 4.74 6.37 2.24
CA VAL A 74 4.76 4.93 2.05
C VAL A 74 5.44 4.25 3.22
N SER A 75 4.83 3.18 3.72
CA SER A 75 5.49 2.17 4.52
C SER A 75 5.64 0.89 3.70
N LEU A 76 6.84 0.36 3.64
CA LEU A 76 7.12 -0.93 3.01
C LEU A 76 7.19 -2.00 4.08
N VAL A 77 6.48 -3.11 3.86
CA VAL A 77 6.41 -4.21 4.81
C VAL A 77 6.55 -5.55 4.09
N PRO A 78 7.04 -6.61 4.76
CA PRO A 78 6.94 -7.95 4.23
C PRO A 78 5.55 -8.53 4.53
N PHE A 79 5.08 -9.45 3.71
CA PHE A 79 3.96 -10.30 4.11
C PHE A 79 4.49 -11.54 4.84
N SER A 80 3.60 -12.22 5.57
CA SER A 80 3.98 -13.40 6.35
C SER A 80 4.43 -14.56 5.47
N MET A 81 5.48 -15.24 5.89
CA MET A 81 6.04 -16.42 5.22
C MET A 81 6.19 -17.57 6.22
N PRO A 82 6.09 -18.84 5.76
CA PRO A 82 5.80 -19.22 4.38
C PRO A 82 4.33 -19.00 4.02
N VAL A 83 4.07 -18.77 2.74
CA VAL A 83 2.69 -18.65 2.23
C VAL A 83 2.12 -20.07 2.17
N GLU A 84 0.98 -20.27 2.82
CA GLU A 84 0.35 -21.59 2.90
C GLU A 84 0.02 -22.11 1.50
N GLY A 85 0.45 -23.33 1.21
CA GLY A 85 0.27 -23.95 -0.10
C GLY A 85 1.26 -23.51 -1.17
N MET A 86 2.02 -22.44 -0.93
CA MET A 86 2.99 -21.90 -1.88
C MET A 86 4.28 -21.46 -1.16
N PRO A 87 5.01 -22.42 -0.55
CA PRO A 87 6.19 -22.05 0.24
C PRO A 87 7.34 -21.44 -0.58
N TRP A 88 7.26 -21.55 -1.92
CA TRP A 88 8.23 -20.93 -2.83
C TRP A 88 8.05 -19.43 -2.99
N VAL A 89 6.88 -18.89 -2.61
CA VAL A 89 6.62 -17.45 -2.70
C VAL A 89 7.40 -16.73 -1.61
N LYS A 90 8.15 -15.69 -1.98
CA LYS A 90 8.97 -14.91 -1.06
C LYS A 90 8.57 -13.45 -1.13
N ALA A 91 8.45 -12.82 0.04
CA ALA A 91 8.29 -11.38 0.13
C ALA A 91 9.62 -10.70 -0.19
N MET A 92 9.57 -9.58 -0.92
CA MET A 92 10.74 -8.71 -1.06
C MET A 92 11.05 -8.08 0.29
N LEU A 93 12.33 -7.95 0.59
CA LEU A 93 12.74 -7.19 1.77
C LEU A 93 12.35 -5.72 1.55
N PRO A 94 11.71 -5.06 2.54
CA PRO A 94 11.30 -3.67 2.38
C PRO A 94 12.44 -2.75 1.94
N GLU A 95 13.64 -2.98 2.45
CA GLU A 95 14.83 -2.18 2.14
C GLU A 95 15.18 -2.19 0.65
N GLU A 96 14.83 -3.25 -0.07
CA GLU A 96 15.11 -3.35 -1.52
C GLU A 96 14.30 -2.35 -2.34
N CYS A 97 13.18 -1.86 -1.82
CA CYS A 97 12.30 -0.95 -2.54
C CYS A 97 12.43 0.51 -2.09
N THR A 98 13.12 0.76 -0.99
CA THR A 98 13.20 2.07 -0.36
C THR A 98 13.74 3.13 -1.29
N SER A 99 14.85 2.84 -2.00
CA SER A 99 15.47 3.82 -2.88
C SER A 99 14.57 4.17 -4.07
N ALA A 100 13.82 3.20 -4.58
CA ALA A 100 12.90 3.45 -5.69
C ALA A 100 11.78 4.42 -5.27
N VAL A 101 11.23 4.24 -4.07
CA VAL A 101 10.20 5.15 -3.55
C VAL A 101 10.78 6.54 -3.31
N ARG A 102 11.93 6.62 -2.64
CA ARG A 102 12.57 7.90 -2.32
C ARG A 102 13.00 8.67 -3.56
N SER A 103 13.35 7.98 -4.64
CA SER A 103 13.71 8.63 -5.90
C SER A 103 12.53 9.39 -6.52
N MET A 104 11.32 9.14 -6.07
CA MET A 104 10.11 9.83 -6.50
C MET A 104 9.73 11.00 -5.58
N ASN A 105 10.61 11.39 -4.67
CA ASN A 105 10.37 12.43 -3.66
C ASN A 105 9.17 12.09 -2.74
N VAL A 106 9.05 10.82 -2.39
CA VAL A 106 7.99 10.33 -1.51
C VAL A 106 8.62 9.90 -0.19
N GLU A 107 8.04 10.32 0.92
CA GLU A 107 8.43 9.85 2.25
C GLU A 107 8.26 8.33 2.30
N CYS A 108 9.33 7.63 2.71
CA CYS A 108 9.33 6.18 2.75
C CYS A 108 9.94 5.69 4.06
N VAL A 109 9.19 4.86 4.76
CA VAL A 109 9.65 4.15 5.95
C VAL A 109 9.46 2.65 5.74
N THR A 110 10.07 1.85 6.59
CA THR A 110 9.89 0.40 6.59
C THR A 110 9.39 -0.04 7.96
N HIS A 111 8.56 -1.07 7.97
CA HIS A 111 8.13 -1.71 9.20
C HIS A 111 8.29 -3.22 9.06
N ASP A 112 8.47 -3.90 10.18
CA ASP A 112 8.68 -5.34 10.19
C ASP A 112 7.38 -6.12 10.01
N SER A 113 6.24 -5.48 10.25
CA SER A 113 4.95 -6.14 10.17
C SER A 113 3.87 -5.18 9.67
N LEU A 114 2.80 -5.77 9.11
CA LEU A 114 1.61 -5.01 8.74
C LEU A 114 1.00 -4.30 9.95
N ARG A 115 0.98 -4.94 11.12
CA ARG A 115 0.43 -4.35 12.33
C ARG A 115 1.15 -3.05 12.70
N ASP A 116 2.48 -3.07 12.66
CA ASP A 116 3.28 -1.88 12.98
C ASP A 116 3.02 -0.75 11.98
N ALA A 117 2.91 -1.09 10.71
CA ALA A 117 2.62 -0.12 9.67
C ALA A 117 1.23 0.49 9.84
N LEU A 118 0.23 -0.30 10.21
CA LEU A 118 -1.12 0.21 10.47
C LEU A 118 -1.15 1.15 11.67
N THR A 119 -0.41 0.83 12.72
CA THR A 119 -0.28 1.73 13.88
C THR A 119 0.32 3.07 13.45
N TRP A 120 1.40 3.02 12.67
CA TRP A 120 2.05 4.23 12.14
C TRP A 120 1.06 5.03 11.27
N ALA A 121 0.33 4.37 10.39
CA ALA A 121 -0.60 5.03 9.48
C ALA A 121 -1.75 5.72 10.23
N SER A 122 -2.21 5.12 11.33
CA SER A 122 -3.33 5.65 12.10
C SER A 122 -2.98 6.92 12.88
N LEU A 123 -1.70 7.23 13.07
CA LEU A 123 -1.25 8.39 13.83
C LEU A 123 -1.19 9.68 13.01
N HIS A 124 -1.43 9.61 11.70
CA HIS A 124 -1.39 10.77 10.83
C HIS A 124 -2.78 11.39 10.73
N ASP A 125 -2.97 12.55 11.36
CA ASP A 125 -4.31 13.13 11.54
C ASP A 125 -4.46 14.60 11.11
N GLN A 126 -3.43 15.18 10.48
CA GLN A 126 -3.41 16.62 10.21
C GLN A 126 -4.14 17.03 8.92
N ARG A 127 -4.48 16.09 8.04
CA ARG A 127 -5.12 16.36 6.76
C ARG A 127 -6.06 15.23 6.42
N PRO A 128 -7.12 15.50 5.62
CA PRO A 128 -7.92 14.39 5.09
C PRO A 128 -7.01 13.39 4.40
N HIS A 129 -7.08 12.13 4.80
CA HIS A 129 -6.24 11.10 4.21
C HIS A 129 -6.96 9.76 4.18
N ILE A 130 -6.47 8.90 3.32
CA ILE A 130 -6.87 7.51 3.27
C ILE A 130 -5.63 6.64 3.40
N VAL A 131 -5.82 5.44 3.90
CA VAL A 131 -4.77 4.42 3.98
C VAL A 131 -5.08 3.37 2.92
N VAL A 132 -4.07 2.99 2.13
CA VAL A 132 -4.20 1.97 1.10
C VAL A 132 -3.20 0.86 1.34
N ILE A 133 -3.67 -0.37 1.46
CA ILE A 133 -2.82 -1.56 1.52
C ILE A 133 -2.84 -2.21 0.15
N CYS A 134 -1.68 -2.39 -0.47
CA CYS A 134 -1.58 -3.00 -1.79
C CYS A 134 -0.21 -3.61 -2.04
N GLY A 135 -0.01 -4.12 -3.24
CA GLY A 135 1.24 -4.70 -3.72
C GLY A 135 1.21 -6.21 -3.84
N SER A 136 0.35 -6.89 -3.08
CA SER A 136 0.30 -8.33 -3.07
C SER A 136 -1.00 -8.83 -2.44
N LEU A 137 -1.59 -9.86 -3.03
CA LEU A 137 -2.70 -10.57 -2.40
C LEU A 137 -2.28 -11.23 -1.08
N TYR A 138 -1.00 -11.58 -0.94
CA TYR A 138 -0.50 -12.19 0.30
C TYR A 138 -0.51 -11.20 1.46
N LEU A 139 -0.26 -9.93 1.17
CA LEU A 139 -0.36 -8.88 2.18
C LEU A 139 -1.82 -8.64 2.59
N ILE A 140 -2.73 -8.65 1.63
CA ILE A 140 -4.17 -8.56 1.92
C ILE A 140 -4.60 -9.74 2.78
N GLY A 141 -4.11 -10.94 2.48
CA GLY A 141 -4.35 -12.12 3.32
C GLY A 141 -3.90 -11.94 4.76
N ASP A 142 -2.75 -11.29 4.95
CA ASP A 142 -2.26 -10.98 6.30
C ASP A 142 -3.23 -10.04 7.04
N TYR A 143 -3.77 -9.06 6.35
CA TYR A 143 -4.75 -8.16 6.95
C TYR A 143 -5.93 -8.95 7.54
N TYR A 144 -6.51 -9.83 6.73
CA TYR A 144 -7.67 -10.62 7.20
C TYR A 144 -7.31 -11.56 8.34
N ARG A 145 -6.14 -12.19 8.30
CA ARG A 145 -5.72 -13.13 9.36
C ARG A 145 -5.38 -12.43 10.67
N GLN A 146 -4.78 -11.25 10.61
CA GLN A 146 -4.24 -10.58 11.79
C GLN A 146 -5.23 -9.64 12.44
N LEU A 147 -6.20 -9.12 11.69
CA LEU A 147 -7.04 -8.04 12.14
C LEU A 147 -8.55 -8.36 12.14
N SER A 148 -8.92 -9.59 11.78
CA SER A 148 -10.34 -10.00 11.75
C SER A 148 -10.79 -10.64 13.06
N PHE A 149 -10.21 -10.30 14.15
CA PHE A 149 -10.59 -10.85 15.44
C PHE A 149 -11.48 -9.91 16.21
#